data_1823dd87dbb1f22432b25dc59b7e8b69
#
_entry.id   1823dd87dbb1f22432b25dc59b7e8b69
#
_cell.length_a   1.000
_cell.length_b   1.000
_cell.length_c   1.000
_cell.angle_alpha   90.00
_cell.angle_beta   90.00
_cell.angle_gamma   90.00
#
_symmetry.space_group_name_H-M   'P 1'
#
loop_
_entity.id
_entity.type
_entity.pdbx_description
1 polymer ?
#
loop_
_entity_poly.entity_id
_entity_poly.type
_entity_poly.pdbx_seq_one_letter_code
_entity_poly.pdbx_strand_id
1 'polypeptide(L)'
;MSNVLDIEQSTLLLELTPPFDKRDVQLARRRQAKVWHPDLAPPGKQAAHERHLQAINRAADQLEQLAETLRGGRVSANAVKVSAAAARKARAEEGQRAWEAEQRRQESDKDRKVNDPFSSQVPDHSVVHRYARCLSYPEWGVGTVSGIYFTGDGDEIQQWARVSFQPGVRTVPADSLQFVDFSKPDPGADRVERFMTAARHALAEGEYGLAAQRLIYARDADPENPAVLRLMTFAFWQDGEIEAAARAVRDWARVEPQRPAPQRFASRIYEQMRAFDLASEAAERAAALAPQDADAWERVGRLALRTGNPARAAEALEQARELAPTVEGLLDLALANQLLGELGGELTACEQATVLEPEFGPAWSRLAHALARSDRVSDAIAAAERALALEPGDLELTELLEKLLERQPRALPAA
;
A
#
# COMPACT_ATOMS: atom_id res chain seq x y z
N MET A 1 -2.98 15.37 15.38
CA MET A 1 -2.71 16.21 14.19
C MET A 1 -3.97 16.18 13.32
N SER A 2 -4.63 17.32 13.14
CA SER A 2 -5.85 17.40 12.33
C SER A 2 -5.48 17.27 10.86
N ASN A 3 -5.93 16.19 10.25
CA ASN A 3 -5.77 15.90 8.83
C ASN A 3 -6.65 16.87 8.01
N VAL A 4 -6.17 18.11 7.81
CA VAL A 4 -6.85 19.10 6.97
C VAL A 4 -6.57 18.73 5.52
N LEU A 5 -7.62 18.30 4.80
CA LEU A 5 -7.53 17.97 3.38
C LEU A 5 -7.11 19.22 2.58
N ASP A 6 -6.32 19.03 1.53
CA ASP A 6 -6.02 20.07 0.56
C ASP A 6 -7.27 20.33 -0.30
N ILE A 7 -7.44 21.56 -0.80
CA ILE A 7 -8.58 21.95 -1.66
C ILE A 7 -8.69 21.05 -2.89
N GLU A 8 -7.55 20.66 -3.50
CA GLU A 8 -7.53 19.71 -4.61
C GLU A 8 -8.02 18.33 -4.19
N GLN A 9 -7.57 17.83 -3.02
CA GLN A 9 -8.02 16.56 -2.45
C GLN A 9 -9.51 16.59 -2.09
N SER A 10 -10.01 17.72 -1.56
CA SER A 10 -11.42 17.90 -1.27
C SER A 10 -12.29 17.89 -2.53
N THR A 11 -11.79 18.46 -3.63
CA THR A 11 -12.46 18.44 -4.94
C THR A 11 -12.54 17.00 -5.50
N LEU A 12 -11.45 16.25 -5.39
CA LEU A 12 -11.40 14.84 -5.81
C LEU A 12 -12.30 13.95 -4.94
N LEU A 13 -12.30 14.13 -3.62
CA LEU A 13 -13.10 13.35 -2.69
C LEU A 13 -14.60 13.50 -2.92
N LEU A 14 -15.04 14.69 -3.37
CA LEU A 14 -16.42 14.98 -3.73
C LEU A 14 -16.75 14.72 -5.20
N GLU A 15 -15.78 14.26 -6.00
CA GLU A 15 -15.93 14.04 -7.45
C GLU A 15 -16.46 15.28 -8.18
N LEU A 16 -15.98 16.46 -7.80
CA LEU A 16 -16.36 17.72 -8.41
C LEU A 16 -15.34 18.13 -9.49
N THR A 17 -15.85 18.52 -10.65
CA THR A 17 -15.07 19.10 -11.75
C THR A 17 -15.34 20.61 -11.83
N PRO A 18 -14.33 21.48 -11.70
CA PRO A 18 -14.52 22.90 -11.88
C PRO A 18 -14.96 23.26 -13.33
N PRO A 19 -15.84 24.25 -13.50
CA PRO A 19 -16.36 25.16 -12.49
C PRO A 19 -17.59 24.61 -11.76
N PHE A 20 -17.63 24.77 -10.42
CA PHE A 20 -18.76 24.38 -9.58
C PHE A 20 -19.15 25.52 -8.62
N ASP A 21 -20.36 25.48 -8.08
CA ASP A 21 -20.87 26.41 -7.08
C ASP A 21 -21.19 25.71 -5.75
N LYS A 22 -21.66 26.48 -4.76
CA LYS A 22 -22.04 25.95 -3.44
C LYS A 22 -23.14 24.89 -3.53
N ARG A 23 -24.06 25.00 -4.49
CA ARG A 23 -25.15 24.04 -4.69
C ARG A 23 -24.61 22.70 -5.22
N ASP A 24 -23.63 22.74 -6.10
CA ASP A 24 -22.97 21.56 -6.63
C ASP A 24 -22.23 20.81 -5.53
N VAL A 25 -21.55 21.54 -4.63
CA VAL A 25 -20.86 20.94 -3.45
C VAL A 25 -21.87 20.23 -2.54
N GLN A 26 -23.01 20.85 -2.26
CA GLN A 26 -24.06 20.25 -1.43
C GLN A 26 -24.68 19.00 -2.06
N LEU A 27 -24.86 19.00 -3.37
CA LEU A 27 -25.35 17.83 -4.10
C LEU A 27 -24.33 16.70 -4.10
N ALA A 28 -23.05 17.01 -4.30
CA ALA A 28 -21.97 16.05 -4.23
C ALA A 28 -21.83 15.45 -2.82
N ARG A 29 -21.86 16.29 -1.77
CA ARG A 29 -21.89 15.86 -0.37
C ARG A 29 -23.01 14.84 -0.10
N ARG A 30 -24.23 15.13 -0.57
CA ARG A 30 -25.39 14.24 -0.38
C ARG A 30 -25.23 12.92 -1.11
N ARG A 31 -24.65 12.92 -2.32
CA ARG A 31 -24.36 11.69 -3.07
C ARG A 31 -23.35 10.84 -2.33
N GLN A 32 -22.20 11.39 -1.98
CA GLN A 32 -21.13 10.68 -1.30
C GLN A 32 -21.55 10.18 0.10
N ALA A 33 -22.34 10.98 0.84
CA ALA A 33 -22.85 10.57 2.15
C ALA A 33 -23.80 9.37 2.08
N LYS A 34 -24.56 9.22 0.98
CA LYS A 34 -25.40 8.02 0.78
C LYS A 34 -24.57 6.76 0.53
N VAL A 35 -23.46 6.87 -0.19
CA VAL A 35 -22.57 5.74 -0.49
C VAL A 35 -21.79 5.30 0.76
N TRP A 36 -21.31 6.26 1.54
CA TRP A 36 -20.44 6.03 2.70
C TRP A 36 -21.15 6.09 4.05
N HIS A 37 -22.48 5.85 4.07
CA HIS A 37 -23.22 5.82 5.33
C HIS A 37 -22.78 4.62 6.17
N PRO A 38 -22.52 4.80 7.48
CA PRO A 38 -22.07 3.69 8.35
C PRO A 38 -23.02 2.49 8.37
N ASP A 39 -24.34 2.72 8.24
CA ASP A 39 -25.36 1.67 8.23
C ASP A 39 -25.32 0.80 6.97
N LEU A 40 -24.68 1.27 5.90
CA LEU A 40 -24.48 0.52 4.65
C LEU A 40 -23.11 -0.18 4.60
N ALA A 41 -22.33 -0.06 5.65
CA ALA A 41 -21.00 -0.64 5.71
C ALA A 41 -21.07 -2.17 5.87
N PRO A 42 -20.24 -2.93 5.13
CA PRO A 42 -20.08 -4.36 5.39
C PRO A 42 -19.68 -4.64 6.85
N PRO A 43 -20.01 -5.83 7.39
CA PRO A 43 -19.63 -6.20 8.74
C PRO A 43 -18.14 -5.95 9.03
N GLY A 44 -17.85 -5.23 10.12
CA GLY A 44 -16.47 -4.86 10.52
C GLY A 44 -15.85 -3.65 9.83
N LYS A 45 -16.51 -3.01 8.83
CA LYS A 45 -16.01 -1.81 8.15
C LYS A 45 -16.71 -0.50 8.56
N GLN A 46 -17.61 -0.53 9.52
CA GLN A 46 -18.38 0.65 9.97
C GLN A 46 -17.51 1.83 10.38
N ALA A 47 -16.44 1.59 11.17
CA ALA A 47 -15.50 2.64 11.57
C ALA A 47 -14.70 3.24 10.40
N ALA A 48 -14.50 2.50 9.31
CA ALA A 48 -13.86 3.02 8.10
C ALA A 48 -14.83 3.92 7.31
N HIS A 49 -16.10 3.51 7.16
CA HIS A 49 -17.15 4.32 6.54
C HIS A 49 -17.39 5.62 7.31
N GLU A 50 -17.42 5.56 8.64
CA GLU A 50 -17.58 6.75 9.48
C GLU A 50 -16.43 7.75 9.30
N ARG A 51 -15.18 7.27 9.29
CA ARG A 51 -14.01 8.12 9.02
C ARG A 51 -14.06 8.74 7.63
N HIS A 52 -14.51 8.00 6.62
CA HIS A 52 -14.64 8.49 5.26
C HIS A 52 -15.76 9.53 5.15
N LEU A 53 -16.90 9.29 5.79
CA LEU A 53 -18.01 10.26 5.87
C LEU A 53 -17.59 11.55 6.57
N GLN A 54 -16.81 11.48 7.63
CA GLN A 54 -16.23 12.65 8.30
C GLN A 54 -15.26 13.42 7.38
N ALA A 55 -14.49 12.72 6.54
CA ALA A 55 -13.63 13.36 5.54
C ALA A 55 -14.45 14.08 4.45
N ILE A 56 -15.52 13.43 3.94
CA ILE A 56 -16.47 14.02 2.98
C ILE A 56 -17.09 15.31 3.54
N ASN A 57 -17.55 15.29 4.79
CA ASN A 57 -18.14 16.45 5.42
C ASN A 57 -17.16 17.62 5.53
N ARG A 58 -15.94 17.35 5.98
CA ARG A 58 -14.88 18.38 6.06
C ARG A 58 -14.50 18.93 4.70
N ALA A 59 -14.39 18.08 3.68
CA ALA A 59 -14.11 18.49 2.31
C ALA A 59 -15.22 19.41 1.75
N ALA A 60 -16.49 19.08 2.01
CA ALA A 60 -17.63 19.89 1.59
C ALA A 60 -17.62 21.27 2.27
N ASP A 61 -17.41 21.32 3.59
CA ASP A 61 -17.35 22.58 4.34
C ASP A 61 -16.24 23.49 3.81
N GLN A 62 -15.05 22.95 3.48
CA GLN A 62 -13.96 23.72 2.88
C GLN A 62 -14.30 24.28 1.50
N LEU A 63 -14.93 23.50 0.63
CA LEU A 63 -15.29 23.93 -0.72
C LEU A 63 -16.48 24.88 -0.71
N GLU A 64 -17.43 24.74 0.22
CA GLU A 64 -18.51 25.71 0.43
C GLU A 64 -17.96 27.08 0.86
N GLN A 65 -17.03 27.07 1.82
CA GLN A 65 -16.34 28.27 2.28
C GLN A 65 -15.55 28.95 1.15
N LEU A 66 -14.86 28.17 0.31
CA LEU A 66 -14.17 28.71 -0.85
C LEU A 66 -15.15 29.36 -1.85
N ALA A 67 -16.27 28.70 -2.14
CA ALA A 67 -17.28 29.25 -3.03
C ALA A 67 -17.89 30.55 -2.50
N GLU A 68 -18.08 30.70 -1.19
CA GLU A 68 -18.57 31.92 -0.56
C GLU A 68 -17.59 33.10 -0.62
N THR A 69 -16.29 32.83 -0.57
CA THR A 69 -15.24 33.86 -0.62
C THR A 69 -15.02 34.43 -2.03
N LEU A 70 -15.46 33.70 -3.06
CA LEU A 70 -15.26 34.11 -4.45
C LEU A 70 -16.38 35.01 -4.96
N ARG A 71 -16.03 36.13 -5.60
CA ARG A 71 -17.01 37.03 -6.26
C ARG A 71 -17.73 36.24 -7.36
N GLY A 72 -19.05 36.07 -7.19
CA GLY A 72 -19.91 35.31 -8.12
C GLY A 72 -20.20 33.89 -7.70
N GLY A 73 -19.67 33.42 -6.57
CA GLY A 73 -20.01 32.11 -5.96
C GLY A 73 -19.58 30.87 -6.75
N ARG A 74 -18.80 31.03 -7.83
CA ARG A 74 -18.29 29.91 -8.68
C ARG A 74 -16.80 29.68 -8.51
N VAL A 75 -16.44 28.44 -8.26
CA VAL A 75 -15.07 27.99 -8.08
C VAL A 75 -14.53 27.49 -9.41
N SER A 76 -13.61 28.24 -10.01
CA SER A 76 -12.92 27.85 -11.25
C SER A 76 -11.71 26.95 -10.98
N ALA A 77 -11.23 26.23 -12.00
CA ALA A 77 -10.02 25.41 -11.88
C ALA A 77 -8.79 26.22 -11.41
N ASN A 78 -8.69 27.48 -11.83
CA ASN A 78 -7.61 28.36 -11.39
C ASN A 78 -7.77 28.76 -9.91
N ALA A 79 -9.00 28.99 -9.45
CA ALA A 79 -9.28 29.29 -8.05
C ALA A 79 -8.89 28.10 -7.13
N VAL A 80 -9.14 26.86 -7.54
CA VAL A 80 -8.71 25.66 -6.83
C VAL A 80 -7.20 25.62 -6.69
N LYS A 81 -6.45 25.80 -7.78
CA LYS A 81 -4.97 25.79 -7.78
C LYS A 81 -4.37 26.90 -6.91
N VAL A 82 -4.91 28.12 -7.01
CA VAL A 82 -4.42 29.27 -6.22
C VAL A 82 -4.70 29.06 -4.73
N SER A 83 -5.88 28.56 -4.38
CA SER A 83 -6.24 28.28 -2.97
C SER A 83 -5.43 27.12 -2.40
N ALA A 84 -5.15 26.08 -3.18
CA ALA A 84 -4.27 24.97 -2.78
C ALA A 84 -2.84 25.46 -2.54
N ALA A 85 -2.30 26.30 -3.41
CA ALA A 85 -0.97 26.88 -3.25
C ALA A 85 -0.88 27.79 -2.01
N ALA A 86 -1.91 28.59 -1.76
CA ALA A 86 -1.99 29.43 -0.56
C ALA A 86 -2.08 28.61 0.72
N ALA A 87 -2.85 27.53 0.72
CA ALA A 87 -2.94 26.62 1.86
C ALA A 87 -1.61 25.89 2.15
N ARG A 88 -0.88 25.46 1.11
CA ARG A 88 0.45 24.87 1.25
C ARG A 88 1.47 25.85 1.83
N LYS A 89 1.44 27.11 1.37
CA LYS A 89 2.30 28.17 1.90
C LYS A 89 1.99 28.48 3.37
N ALA A 90 0.71 28.61 3.73
CA ALA A 90 0.29 28.86 5.10
C ALA A 90 0.73 27.72 6.06
N ARG A 91 0.61 26.45 5.62
CA ARG A 91 1.10 25.29 6.40
C ARG A 91 2.61 25.32 6.60
N ALA A 92 3.37 25.66 5.57
CA ALA A 92 4.83 25.80 5.67
C ALA A 92 5.22 26.90 6.68
N GLU A 93 4.54 28.06 6.64
CA GLU A 93 4.75 29.15 7.60
C GLU A 93 4.33 28.76 9.03
N GLU A 94 3.23 28.01 9.19
CA GLU A 94 2.80 27.50 10.50
C GLU A 94 3.78 26.46 11.06
N GLY A 95 4.27 25.55 10.22
CA GLY A 95 5.31 24.61 10.57
C GLY A 95 6.61 25.29 11.01
N GLN A 96 7.01 26.34 10.29
CA GLN A 96 8.18 27.13 10.64
C GLN A 96 8.00 27.88 11.98
N ARG A 97 6.84 28.48 12.21
CA ARG A 97 6.50 29.14 13.50
C ARG A 97 6.46 28.16 14.66
N ALA A 98 5.91 26.96 14.43
CA ALA A 98 5.88 25.89 15.44
C ALA A 98 7.29 25.43 15.78
N TRP A 99 8.17 25.25 14.78
CA TRP A 99 9.59 24.90 14.97
C TRP A 99 10.34 25.99 15.72
N GLU A 100 10.16 27.27 15.34
CA GLU A 100 10.78 28.41 16.05
C GLU A 100 10.29 28.54 17.49
N ALA A 101 8.99 28.27 17.75
CA ALA A 101 8.42 28.26 19.08
C ALA A 101 9.00 27.14 19.95
N GLU A 102 9.23 25.96 19.36
CA GLU A 102 9.86 24.82 20.02
C GLU A 102 11.34 25.09 20.33
N GLN A 103 12.07 25.72 19.40
CA GLN A 103 13.45 26.15 19.63
C GLN A 103 13.54 27.16 20.81
N ARG A 104 12.63 28.16 20.86
CA ARG A 104 12.56 29.12 21.98
C ARG A 104 12.21 28.45 23.31
N ARG A 105 11.35 27.41 23.30
CA ARG A 105 11.08 26.61 24.52
C ARG A 105 12.32 25.87 24.99
N GLN A 106 13.05 25.24 24.06
CA GLN A 106 14.28 24.52 24.36
C GLN A 106 15.39 25.45 24.88
N GLU A 107 15.52 26.66 24.33
CA GLU A 107 16.43 27.69 24.84
C GLU A 107 16.03 28.18 26.23
N SER A 108 14.73 28.48 26.45
CA SER A 108 14.21 28.87 27.77
C SER A 108 14.36 27.75 28.81
N ASP A 109 14.24 26.49 28.44
CA ASP A 109 14.47 25.35 29.31
C ASP A 109 15.96 25.16 29.63
N LYS A 110 16.89 25.49 28.70
CA LYS A 110 18.32 25.53 28.96
C LYS A 110 18.68 26.60 30.01
N ASP A 111 18.12 27.80 29.82
CA ASP A 111 18.35 28.91 30.76
C ASP A 111 17.76 28.65 32.16
N ARG A 112 16.62 27.91 32.22
CA ARG A 112 15.99 27.53 33.49
C ARG A 112 16.79 26.46 34.23
N LYS A 113 17.46 25.53 33.50
CA LYS A 113 18.34 24.50 34.09
C LYS A 113 19.64 25.06 34.68
N VAL A 114 20.15 26.16 34.13
CA VAL A 114 21.36 26.82 34.65
C VAL A 114 21.15 27.45 36.05
N ASN A 115 19.91 27.79 36.42
CA ASN A 115 19.57 28.46 37.68
C ASN A 115 18.95 27.54 38.75
N ASP A 116 18.87 26.23 38.53
CA ASP A 116 18.36 25.26 39.50
C ASP A 116 19.51 24.68 40.32
N PRO A 117 19.56 24.96 41.67
CA PRO A 117 20.63 24.47 42.55
C PRO A 117 20.67 22.94 42.68
N PHE A 118 19.65 22.22 42.22
CA PHE A 118 19.64 20.76 42.15
C PHE A 118 20.11 20.19 40.80
N SER A 119 20.46 21.03 39.82
CA SER A 119 20.86 20.63 38.47
C SER A 119 22.20 19.87 38.40
N SER A 120 22.98 19.88 39.44
CA SER A 120 24.26 19.15 39.52
C SER A 120 24.13 17.64 39.76
N GLN A 121 22.91 17.13 40.03
CA GLN A 121 22.65 15.71 40.27
C GLN A 121 21.57 15.13 39.33
N VAL A 122 21.06 15.89 38.38
CA VAL A 122 20.10 15.37 37.38
C VAL A 122 20.88 14.68 36.26
N PRO A 123 20.67 13.39 36.05
CA PRO A 123 21.32 12.71 34.94
C PRO A 123 20.94 13.37 33.62
N ASP A 124 21.95 13.45 32.78
CA ASP A 124 21.93 14.07 31.48
C ASP A 124 20.72 13.62 30.61
N HIS A 125 19.66 14.44 30.58
CA HIS A 125 18.51 14.24 29.73
C HIS A 125 18.87 14.22 28.22
N SER A 126 20.13 14.54 27.89
CA SER A 126 20.69 14.41 26.55
C SER A 126 20.69 12.95 26.02
N VAL A 127 20.42 11.99 26.90
CA VAL A 127 20.42 10.56 26.57
C VAL A 127 19.06 10.03 26.13
N VAL A 128 17.96 10.72 26.47
CA VAL A 128 16.61 10.37 26.03
C VAL A 128 16.46 10.66 24.51
N HIS A 129 15.89 9.73 23.76
CA HIS A 129 15.86 9.69 22.30
C HIS A 129 17.20 9.37 21.61
N ARG A 130 18.22 8.93 22.35
CA ARG A 130 19.43 8.36 21.75
C ARG A 130 19.23 6.88 21.43
N TYR A 131 19.99 6.43 20.47
CA TYR A 131 20.02 5.03 20.10
C TYR A 131 21.09 4.30 20.91
N ALA A 132 20.77 3.08 21.37
CA ALA A 132 21.69 2.26 22.12
C ALA A 132 21.58 0.78 21.76
N ARG A 133 22.71 0.06 21.83
CA ARG A 133 22.76 -1.41 21.78
C ARG A 133 22.88 -1.95 23.19
N CYS A 134 22.19 -3.04 23.48
CA CYS A 134 22.38 -3.77 24.73
C CYS A 134 23.57 -4.71 24.58
N LEU A 135 24.60 -4.52 25.37
CA LEU A 135 25.83 -5.36 25.33
C LEU A 135 25.56 -6.79 25.78
N SER A 136 24.61 -6.97 26.71
CA SER A 136 24.21 -8.28 27.23
C SER A 136 23.33 -9.06 26.26
N TYR A 137 22.68 -8.40 25.30
CA TYR A 137 21.75 -8.97 24.33
C TYR A 137 21.94 -8.31 22.95
N PRO A 138 23.08 -8.56 22.28
CA PRO A 138 23.41 -7.93 21.00
C PRO A 138 22.44 -8.30 19.87
N GLU A 139 21.71 -9.42 20.00
CA GLU A 139 20.70 -9.87 19.07
C GLU A 139 19.45 -8.98 19.01
N TRP A 140 19.22 -8.13 20.03
CA TRP A 140 18.11 -7.17 20.01
C TRP A 140 18.35 -5.99 19.07
N GLY A 141 19.56 -5.85 18.56
CA GLY A 141 19.95 -4.76 17.66
C GLY A 141 20.06 -3.41 18.35
N VAL A 142 19.75 -2.34 17.60
CA VAL A 142 19.77 -0.97 18.12
C VAL A 142 18.35 -0.57 18.53
N GLY A 143 18.20 -0.08 19.74
CA GLY A 143 16.94 0.42 20.28
C GLY A 143 17.00 1.92 20.60
N THR A 144 15.84 2.54 20.77
CA THR A 144 15.72 3.96 21.17
C THR A 144 15.49 4.07 22.67
N VAL A 145 16.32 4.85 23.34
CA VAL A 145 16.19 5.10 24.78
C VAL A 145 15.05 6.10 25.01
N SER A 146 14.00 5.65 25.72
CA SER A 146 12.80 6.44 26.01
C SER A 146 12.76 7.00 27.43
N GLY A 147 13.63 6.54 28.32
CA GLY A 147 13.71 7.05 29.68
C GLY A 147 14.87 6.44 30.47
N ILE A 148 15.34 7.17 31.48
CA ILE A 148 16.32 6.70 32.44
C ILE A 148 15.69 6.78 33.82
N TYR A 149 15.86 5.73 34.62
CA TYR A 149 15.29 5.55 35.94
C TYR A 149 16.40 5.20 36.94
N PHE A 150 16.21 5.62 38.17
CA PHE A 150 17.12 5.31 39.28
C PHE A 150 16.41 4.45 40.30
N THR A 151 17.08 3.41 40.79
CA THR A 151 16.59 2.56 41.86
C THR A 151 17.71 2.41 42.90
N GLY A 152 17.35 2.47 44.18
CA GLY A 152 18.28 2.34 45.32
C GLY A 152 18.23 3.53 46.25
N ASP A 153 18.59 3.30 47.55
CA ASP A 153 18.71 4.31 48.56
C ASP A 153 20.19 4.46 48.98
N GLY A 154 20.67 5.69 49.08
CA GLY A 154 22.01 6.01 49.56
C GLY A 154 23.12 5.79 48.53
N ASP A 155 24.22 5.15 48.93
CA ASP A 155 25.42 5.01 48.09
C ASP A 155 25.35 3.95 46.97
N GLU A 156 24.24 3.16 46.89
CA GLU A 156 24.01 2.14 45.86
C GLU A 156 22.87 2.55 44.90
N ILE A 157 23.06 3.63 44.18
CA ILE A 157 22.10 4.04 43.13
C ILE A 157 22.39 3.24 41.85
N GLN A 158 21.46 2.39 41.44
CA GLN A 158 21.48 1.73 40.14
C GLN A 158 20.71 2.50 39.09
N GLN A 159 21.32 2.72 37.94
CA GLN A 159 20.76 3.41 36.82
C GLN A 159 20.20 2.42 35.81
N TRP A 160 18.92 2.55 35.44
CA TRP A 160 18.20 1.72 34.49
C TRP A 160 17.74 2.55 33.31
N ALA A 161 17.80 1.99 32.12
CA ALA A 161 17.30 2.61 30.91
C ALA A 161 16.14 1.82 30.32
N ARG A 162 15.08 2.52 29.95
CA ARG A 162 13.98 1.97 29.18
C ARG A 162 14.28 2.16 27.70
N VAL A 163 14.42 1.06 26.97
CA VAL A 163 14.81 1.05 25.55
C VAL A 163 13.79 0.30 24.73
N SER A 164 13.38 0.90 23.63
CA SER A 164 12.51 0.26 22.63
C SER A 164 13.38 -0.43 21.58
N PHE A 165 13.46 -1.76 21.63
CA PHE A 165 14.10 -2.61 20.63
C PHE A 165 13.05 -3.21 19.66
N GLN A 166 13.48 -3.76 18.53
CA GLN A 166 12.56 -4.44 17.61
C GLN A 166 11.71 -5.55 18.25
N PRO A 167 12.23 -6.39 19.17
CA PRO A 167 11.40 -7.37 19.88
C PRO A 167 10.51 -6.77 20.99
N GLY A 168 10.53 -5.45 21.20
CA GLY A 168 9.70 -4.73 22.17
C GLY A 168 10.46 -3.87 23.17
N VAL A 169 9.71 -3.19 24.05
CA VAL A 169 10.29 -2.31 25.07
C VAL A 169 10.89 -3.16 26.20
N ARG A 170 12.14 -2.85 26.60
CA ARG A 170 12.88 -3.50 27.69
C ARG A 170 13.45 -2.46 28.63
N THR A 171 13.54 -2.81 29.92
CA THR A 171 14.28 -2.03 30.92
C THR A 171 15.57 -2.79 31.23
N VAL A 172 16.70 -2.17 31.00
CA VAL A 172 18.04 -2.76 31.15
C VAL A 172 18.92 -1.85 31.99
N PRO A 173 19.94 -2.37 32.67
CA PRO A 173 20.91 -1.54 33.36
C PRO A 173 21.57 -0.56 32.37
N ALA A 174 21.73 0.70 32.76
CA ALA A 174 22.26 1.72 31.86
C ALA A 174 23.73 1.48 31.48
N ASP A 175 24.49 0.84 32.33
CA ASP A 175 25.86 0.39 32.08
C ASP A 175 25.98 -0.73 31.08
N SER A 176 24.91 -1.49 30.87
CA SER A 176 24.80 -2.51 29.80
C SER A 176 24.52 -1.92 28.41
N LEU A 177 24.38 -0.61 28.29
CA LEU A 177 24.08 0.07 27.04
C LEU A 177 25.31 0.70 26.41
N GLN A 178 25.55 0.41 25.16
CA GLN A 178 26.46 1.15 24.31
C GLN A 178 25.64 2.14 23.46
N PHE A 179 25.79 3.44 23.76
CA PHE A 179 25.12 4.47 22.98
C PHE A 179 25.68 4.56 21.56
N VAL A 180 24.78 4.58 20.59
CA VAL A 180 25.10 4.73 19.17
C VAL A 180 24.86 6.19 18.79
N ASP A 181 25.94 6.92 18.57
CA ASP A 181 25.88 8.29 18.07
C ASP A 181 25.95 8.28 16.54
N PHE A 182 24.78 8.42 15.90
CA PHE A 182 24.71 8.47 14.44
C PHE A 182 25.29 9.77 13.85
N SER A 183 25.61 10.77 14.67
CA SER A 183 26.32 11.97 14.23
C SER A 183 27.84 11.77 14.18
N LYS A 184 28.36 10.79 14.94
CA LYS A 184 29.76 10.38 14.87
C LYS A 184 29.84 8.98 14.30
N PRO A 185 30.68 8.73 13.28
CA PRO A 185 30.89 7.40 12.80
C PRO A 185 31.32 6.49 13.96
N ASP A 186 30.57 5.40 14.20
CA ASP A 186 31.12 4.25 14.89
C ASP A 186 32.44 3.90 14.18
N PRO A 187 33.60 3.93 14.86
CA PRO A 187 34.90 3.72 14.19
C PRO A 187 35.00 2.35 13.49
N GLY A 188 34.05 1.45 13.73
CA GLY A 188 34.00 0.12 13.13
C GLY A 188 32.82 -0.15 12.21
N ALA A 189 31.81 0.73 12.13
CA ALA A 189 30.67 0.51 11.24
C ALA A 189 30.88 1.23 9.91
N ASP A 190 30.78 0.49 8.82
CA ASP A 190 30.75 1.01 7.48
C ASP A 190 29.67 2.08 7.32
N ARG A 191 29.98 3.13 6.57
CA ARG A 191 29.07 4.26 6.27
C ARG A 191 27.73 3.76 5.70
N VAL A 192 27.77 2.71 4.89
CA VAL A 192 26.58 2.07 4.31
C VAL A 192 25.68 1.52 5.40
N GLU A 193 26.22 0.73 6.34
CA GLU A 193 25.42 0.06 7.39
C GLU A 193 24.71 1.07 8.29
N ARG A 194 25.33 2.22 8.58
CA ARG A 194 24.70 3.29 9.36
C ARG A 194 23.47 3.86 8.67
N PHE A 195 23.59 4.19 7.39
CA PHE A 195 22.46 4.71 6.62
C PHE A 195 21.39 3.65 6.40
N MET A 196 21.77 2.40 6.20
CA MET A 196 20.83 1.28 6.09
C MET A 196 20.05 1.04 7.39
N THR A 197 20.71 1.13 8.54
CA THR A 197 20.05 0.96 9.84
C THR A 197 19.05 2.09 10.07
N ALA A 198 19.43 3.35 9.79
CA ALA A 198 18.53 4.49 9.89
C ALA A 198 17.34 4.39 8.89
N ALA A 199 17.60 3.87 7.69
CA ALA A 199 16.55 3.65 6.70
C ALA A 199 15.58 2.54 7.11
N ARG A 200 16.08 1.41 7.63
CA ARG A 200 15.22 0.32 8.14
C ARG A 200 14.31 0.79 9.27
N HIS A 201 14.82 1.66 10.15
CA HIS A 201 14.01 2.26 11.20
C HIS A 201 12.89 3.12 10.61
N ALA A 202 13.22 4.03 9.69
CA ALA A 202 12.23 4.87 9.01
C ALA A 202 11.17 4.03 8.24
N LEU A 203 11.59 2.92 7.59
CA LEU A 203 10.68 1.97 6.95
C LEU A 203 9.71 1.32 7.96
N ALA A 204 10.20 0.96 9.14
CA ALA A 204 9.37 0.34 10.19
C ALA A 204 8.34 1.34 10.77
N GLU A 205 8.64 2.64 10.74
CA GLU A 205 7.73 3.71 11.15
C GLU A 205 6.80 4.21 10.03
N GLY A 206 6.96 3.67 8.81
CA GLY A 206 6.19 4.08 7.64
C GLY A 206 6.63 5.42 7.03
N GLU A 207 7.80 5.93 7.43
CA GLU A 207 8.39 7.17 6.91
C GLU A 207 9.20 6.90 5.64
N TYR A 208 8.51 6.50 4.57
CA TYR A 208 9.13 6.02 3.33
C TYR A 208 10.03 7.05 2.65
N GLY A 209 9.62 8.33 2.62
CA GLY A 209 10.42 9.42 2.05
C GLY A 209 11.72 9.64 2.82
N LEU A 210 11.69 9.58 4.16
CA LEU A 210 12.88 9.67 4.98
C LEU A 210 13.80 8.46 4.77
N ALA A 211 13.23 7.26 4.68
CA ALA A 211 13.98 6.06 4.37
C ALA A 211 14.69 6.17 3.01
N ALA A 212 13.99 6.65 1.98
CA ALA A 212 14.56 6.87 0.64
C ALA A 212 15.75 7.85 0.69
N GLN A 213 15.64 8.97 1.42
CA GLN A 213 16.75 9.91 1.60
C GLN A 213 17.97 9.26 2.24
N ARG A 214 17.79 8.44 3.30
CA ARG A 214 18.89 7.72 3.96
C ARG A 214 19.55 6.72 3.01
N LEU A 215 18.75 6.03 2.20
CA LEU A 215 19.25 5.06 1.22
C LEU A 215 19.99 5.70 0.05
N ILE A 216 19.66 6.93 -0.33
CA ILE A 216 20.47 7.70 -1.31
C ILE A 216 21.89 7.89 -0.77
N TYR A 217 22.07 8.27 0.49
CA TYR A 217 23.40 8.40 1.09
C TYR A 217 24.13 7.05 1.23
N ALA A 218 23.40 5.96 1.48
CA ALA A 218 23.97 4.62 1.47
C ALA A 218 24.44 4.21 0.08
N ARG A 219 23.64 4.47 -0.96
CA ARG A 219 24.00 4.23 -2.37
C ARG A 219 25.19 5.05 -2.82
N ASP A 220 25.29 6.31 -2.42
CA ASP A 220 26.43 7.17 -2.76
C ASP A 220 27.74 6.66 -2.15
N ALA A 221 27.67 5.91 -1.04
CA ALA A 221 28.81 5.25 -0.42
C ALA A 221 29.15 3.90 -1.07
N ASP A 222 28.15 3.15 -1.51
CA ASP A 222 28.28 1.86 -2.22
C ASP A 222 27.16 1.72 -3.26
N PRO A 223 27.41 2.18 -4.51
CA PRO A 223 26.40 2.21 -5.57
C PRO A 223 25.92 0.83 -6.05
N GLU A 224 26.69 -0.21 -5.84
CA GLU A 224 26.40 -1.57 -6.28
C GLU A 224 25.93 -2.49 -5.17
N ASN A 225 25.60 -1.95 -4.00
CA ASN A 225 25.07 -2.73 -2.87
C ASN A 225 23.63 -3.18 -3.15
N PRO A 226 23.39 -4.48 -3.36
CA PRO A 226 22.05 -4.96 -3.72
C PRO A 226 21.03 -4.78 -2.59
N ALA A 227 21.48 -4.81 -1.32
CA ALA A 227 20.58 -4.61 -0.19
C ALA A 227 20.10 -3.15 -0.10
N VAL A 228 20.97 -2.18 -0.41
CA VAL A 228 20.62 -0.76 -0.50
C VAL A 228 19.63 -0.54 -1.64
N LEU A 229 19.94 -1.03 -2.84
CA LEU A 229 19.11 -0.87 -4.04
C LEU A 229 17.72 -1.49 -3.86
N ARG A 230 17.65 -2.67 -3.21
CA ARG A 230 16.38 -3.32 -2.87
C ARG A 230 15.53 -2.47 -1.94
N LEU A 231 16.09 -2.00 -0.83
CA LEU A 231 15.36 -1.18 0.15
C LEU A 231 14.97 0.17 -0.46
N MET A 232 15.84 0.76 -1.30
CA MET A 232 15.56 2.01 -2.00
C MET A 232 14.41 1.87 -3.00
N THR A 233 14.37 0.77 -3.76
CA THR A 233 13.25 0.43 -4.63
C THR A 233 11.95 0.37 -3.85
N PHE A 234 11.94 -0.34 -2.72
CA PHE A 234 10.77 -0.47 -1.86
C PHE A 234 10.34 0.87 -1.25
N ALA A 235 11.30 1.66 -0.73
CA ALA A 235 11.01 2.95 -0.12
C ALA A 235 10.37 3.92 -1.12
N PHE A 236 10.95 4.09 -2.31
CA PHE A 236 10.39 4.94 -3.36
C PHE A 236 9.01 4.45 -3.83
N TRP A 237 8.84 3.14 -3.95
CA TRP A 237 7.57 2.58 -4.38
C TRP A 237 6.45 2.84 -3.37
N GLN A 238 6.71 2.69 -2.07
CA GLN A 238 5.75 2.96 -1.00
C GLN A 238 5.47 4.46 -0.80
N ASP A 239 6.47 5.31 -1.10
CA ASP A 239 6.33 6.78 -1.04
C ASP A 239 5.53 7.34 -2.25
N GLY A 240 5.27 6.51 -3.26
CA GLY A 240 4.58 6.91 -4.50
C GLY A 240 5.50 7.54 -5.56
N GLU A 241 6.80 7.57 -5.32
CA GLU A 241 7.82 8.06 -6.24
C GLU A 241 8.18 6.99 -7.30
N ILE A 242 7.18 6.68 -8.18
CA ILE A 242 7.23 5.52 -9.06
C ILE A 242 8.41 5.56 -10.05
N GLU A 243 8.73 6.74 -10.60
CA GLU A 243 9.86 6.92 -11.50
C GLU A 243 11.22 6.71 -10.80
N ALA A 244 11.32 7.11 -9.52
CA ALA A 244 12.51 6.85 -8.72
C ALA A 244 12.63 5.36 -8.40
N ALA A 245 11.54 4.70 -8.06
CA ALA A 245 11.48 3.26 -7.86
C ALA A 245 11.89 2.50 -9.14
N ALA A 246 11.43 2.96 -10.33
CA ALA A 246 11.79 2.37 -11.61
C ALA A 246 13.29 2.52 -11.93
N ARG A 247 13.91 3.62 -11.52
CA ARG A 247 15.38 3.78 -11.64
C ARG A 247 16.11 2.83 -10.70
N ALA A 248 15.70 2.80 -9.44
CA ALA A 248 16.33 1.96 -8.40
C ALA A 248 16.23 0.47 -8.73
N VAL A 249 15.08 -0.01 -9.21
CA VAL A 249 14.90 -1.43 -9.58
C VAL A 249 15.73 -1.82 -10.79
N ARG A 250 15.95 -0.93 -11.75
CA ARG A 250 16.87 -1.18 -12.89
C ARG A 250 18.31 -1.34 -12.43
N ASP A 251 18.76 -0.47 -11.52
CA ASP A 251 20.09 -0.59 -10.93
C ASP A 251 20.23 -1.89 -10.14
N TRP A 252 19.19 -2.26 -9.36
CA TRP A 252 19.17 -3.53 -8.65
C TRP A 252 19.21 -4.74 -9.60
N ALA A 253 18.43 -4.73 -10.69
CA ALA A 253 18.42 -5.79 -11.69
C ALA A 253 19.77 -5.92 -12.43
N ARG A 254 20.51 -4.81 -12.60
CA ARG A 254 21.85 -4.81 -13.17
C ARG A 254 22.88 -5.46 -12.25
N VAL A 255 22.75 -5.23 -10.95
CA VAL A 255 23.67 -5.78 -9.92
C VAL A 255 23.36 -7.26 -9.63
N GLU A 256 22.09 -7.66 -9.62
CA GLU A 256 21.66 -9.03 -9.37
C GLU A 256 20.89 -9.62 -10.57
N PRO A 257 21.51 -9.79 -11.75
CA PRO A 257 20.80 -10.20 -12.97
C PRO A 257 20.24 -11.63 -12.91
N GLN A 258 20.79 -12.50 -12.05
CA GLN A 258 20.36 -13.88 -11.88
C GLN A 258 19.34 -14.07 -10.75
N ARG A 259 18.92 -13.00 -10.10
CA ARG A 259 17.88 -13.05 -9.06
C ARG A 259 16.53 -12.71 -9.64
N PRO A 260 15.45 -13.48 -9.33
CA PRO A 260 14.10 -13.17 -9.81
C PRO A 260 13.49 -11.93 -9.13
N ALA A 261 13.91 -11.61 -7.90
CA ALA A 261 13.31 -10.55 -7.10
C ALA A 261 13.33 -9.16 -7.77
N PRO A 262 14.45 -8.66 -8.33
CA PRO A 262 14.46 -7.37 -9.04
C PRO A 262 13.45 -7.33 -10.18
N GLN A 263 13.35 -8.41 -10.95
CA GLN A 263 12.45 -8.52 -12.10
C GLN A 263 10.98 -8.54 -11.67
N ARG A 264 10.65 -9.22 -10.56
CA ARG A 264 9.30 -9.19 -9.99
C ARG A 264 8.89 -7.78 -9.56
N PHE A 265 9.79 -7.04 -8.89
CA PHE A 265 9.53 -5.65 -8.52
C PHE A 265 9.40 -4.75 -9.75
N ALA A 266 10.30 -4.90 -10.73
CA ALA A 266 10.28 -4.15 -11.98
C ALA A 266 8.93 -4.33 -12.70
N SER A 267 8.44 -5.56 -12.82
CA SER A 267 7.15 -5.85 -13.45
C SER A 267 6.00 -5.11 -12.78
N ARG A 268 5.96 -5.07 -11.42
CA ARG A 268 4.92 -4.38 -10.67
C ARG A 268 4.99 -2.85 -10.82
N ILE A 269 6.20 -2.30 -10.77
CA ILE A 269 6.45 -0.87 -10.92
C ILE A 269 6.09 -0.40 -12.32
N TYR A 270 6.50 -1.13 -13.37
CA TYR A 270 6.17 -0.80 -14.76
C TYR A 270 4.68 -0.93 -15.07
N GLU A 271 3.99 -1.90 -14.46
CA GLU A 271 2.54 -2.00 -14.57
C GLU A 271 1.84 -0.78 -13.99
N GLN A 272 2.28 -0.29 -12.83
CA GLN A 272 1.75 0.93 -12.22
C GLN A 272 2.01 2.17 -13.07
N MET A 273 3.14 2.22 -13.78
CA MET A 273 3.46 3.24 -14.79
C MET A 273 2.65 3.08 -16.09
N ARG A 274 1.84 2.04 -16.23
CA ARG A 274 1.15 1.63 -17.46
C ARG A 274 2.11 1.30 -18.63
N ALA A 275 3.37 1.03 -18.34
CA ALA A 275 4.37 0.57 -19.30
C ALA A 275 4.29 -0.95 -19.44
N PHE A 276 3.16 -1.44 -20.01
CA PHE A 276 2.80 -2.85 -20.00
C PHE A 276 3.81 -3.73 -20.75
N ASP A 277 4.44 -3.23 -21.81
CA ASP A 277 5.48 -3.98 -22.54
C ASP A 277 6.70 -4.24 -21.64
N LEU A 278 7.17 -3.22 -20.91
CA LEU A 278 8.27 -3.38 -19.96
C LEU A 278 7.88 -4.24 -18.77
N ALA A 279 6.63 -4.15 -18.32
CA ALA A 279 6.11 -4.98 -17.25
C ALA A 279 6.08 -6.45 -17.64
N SER A 280 5.65 -6.75 -18.88
CA SER A 280 5.60 -8.09 -19.45
C SER A 280 7.01 -8.67 -19.61
N GLU A 281 7.94 -7.90 -20.18
CA GLU A 281 9.36 -8.33 -20.32
C GLU A 281 9.99 -8.66 -18.97
N ALA A 282 9.74 -7.83 -17.95
CA ALA A 282 10.24 -8.07 -16.60
C ALA A 282 9.59 -9.31 -15.96
N ALA A 283 8.29 -9.54 -16.17
CA ALA A 283 7.61 -10.73 -15.69
C ALA A 283 8.16 -12.01 -16.34
N GLU A 284 8.36 -12.02 -17.65
CA GLU A 284 8.99 -13.12 -18.38
C GLU A 284 10.38 -13.45 -17.84
N ARG A 285 11.20 -12.45 -17.62
CA ARG A 285 12.52 -12.64 -17.00
C ARG A 285 12.42 -13.20 -15.59
N ALA A 286 11.45 -12.77 -14.80
CA ALA A 286 11.24 -13.29 -13.45
C ALA A 286 10.85 -14.76 -13.47
N ALA A 287 9.93 -15.17 -14.36
CA ALA A 287 9.50 -16.56 -14.54
C ALA A 287 10.64 -17.44 -15.07
N ALA A 288 11.44 -16.95 -16.02
CA ALA A 288 12.61 -17.67 -16.52
C ALA A 288 13.68 -17.91 -15.43
N LEU A 289 13.86 -16.97 -14.50
CA LEU A 289 14.80 -17.11 -13.37
C LEU A 289 14.25 -17.97 -12.22
N ALA A 290 12.93 -18.12 -12.14
CA ALA A 290 12.26 -18.93 -11.11
C ALA A 290 11.13 -19.78 -11.74
N PRO A 291 11.46 -20.78 -12.56
CA PRO A 291 10.47 -21.54 -13.33
C PRO A 291 9.52 -22.39 -12.47
N GLN A 292 9.83 -22.61 -11.19
CA GLN A 292 8.98 -23.31 -10.22
C GLN A 292 8.07 -22.36 -9.42
N ASP A 293 8.02 -21.09 -9.78
CA ASP A 293 7.23 -20.08 -9.10
C ASP A 293 5.93 -19.83 -9.86
N ALA A 294 4.83 -20.38 -9.37
CA ALA A 294 3.50 -20.23 -9.96
C ALA A 294 3.07 -18.74 -10.06
N ASP A 295 3.34 -17.93 -9.01
CA ASP A 295 3.00 -16.49 -9.02
C ASP A 295 3.70 -15.74 -10.14
N ALA A 296 4.94 -16.13 -10.48
CA ALA A 296 5.66 -15.52 -11.60
C ALA A 296 4.98 -15.82 -12.94
N TRP A 297 4.54 -17.07 -13.16
CA TRP A 297 3.82 -17.48 -14.37
C TRP A 297 2.42 -16.88 -14.45
N GLU A 298 1.68 -16.82 -13.35
CA GLU A 298 0.39 -16.10 -13.31
C GLU A 298 0.53 -14.63 -13.72
N ARG A 299 1.61 -14.01 -13.23
CA ARG A 299 1.88 -12.62 -13.58
C ARG A 299 2.20 -12.44 -15.06
N VAL A 300 2.95 -13.35 -15.67
CA VAL A 300 3.18 -13.36 -17.12
C VAL A 300 1.84 -13.47 -17.85
N GLY A 301 1.00 -14.43 -17.46
CA GLY A 301 -0.30 -14.65 -18.09
C GLY A 301 -1.22 -13.44 -17.99
N ARG A 302 -1.33 -12.84 -16.82
CA ARG A 302 -2.15 -11.64 -16.59
C ARG A 302 -1.69 -10.45 -17.42
N LEU A 303 -0.38 -10.21 -17.51
CA LEU A 303 0.17 -9.15 -18.34
C LEU A 303 0.00 -9.44 -19.84
N ALA A 304 0.12 -10.70 -20.26
CA ALA A 304 -0.11 -11.11 -21.64
C ALA A 304 -1.58 -10.88 -22.05
N LEU A 305 -2.55 -11.11 -21.17
CA LEU A 305 -3.96 -10.73 -21.41
C LEU A 305 -4.11 -9.21 -21.57
N ARG A 306 -3.44 -8.43 -20.73
CA ARG A 306 -3.50 -6.95 -20.81
C ARG A 306 -2.84 -6.38 -22.05
N THR A 307 -1.84 -7.04 -22.58
CA THR A 307 -1.16 -6.66 -23.84
C THR A 307 -1.81 -7.26 -25.09
N GLY A 308 -2.93 -8.01 -24.94
CA GLY A 308 -3.69 -8.58 -26.03
C GLY A 308 -3.03 -9.81 -26.67
N ASN A 309 -2.26 -10.56 -25.92
CA ASN A 309 -1.64 -11.81 -26.36
C ASN A 309 -2.22 -13.03 -25.61
N PRO A 310 -3.45 -13.48 -25.97
CA PRO A 310 -4.10 -14.57 -25.25
C PRO A 310 -3.38 -15.92 -25.40
N ALA A 311 -2.64 -16.16 -26.49
CA ALA A 311 -1.88 -17.38 -26.68
C ALA A 311 -0.77 -17.49 -25.62
N ARG A 312 0.01 -16.43 -25.46
CA ARG A 312 1.05 -16.40 -24.42
C ARG A 312 0.46 -16.45 -23.01
N ALA A 313 -0.70 -15.82 -22.81
CA ALA A 313 -1.42 -15.89 -21.54
C ALA A 313 -1.79 -17.33 -21.19
N ALA A 314 -2.41 -18.06 -22.11
CA ALA A 314 -2.80 -19.46 -21.91
C ALA A 314 -1.60 -20.35 -21.58
N GLU A 315 -0.48 -20.22 -22.32
CA GLU A 315 0.75 -20.96 -22.04
C GLU A 315 1.27 -20.70 -20.61
N ALA A 316 1.37 -19.44 -20.22
CA ALA A 316 1.92 -19.07 -18.91
C ALA A 316 1.00 -19.49 -17.76
N LEU A 317 -0.32 -19.30 -17.93
CA LEU A 317 -1.31 -19.67 -16.90
C LEU A 317 -1.45 -21.17 -16.76
N GLU A 318 -1.23 -21.95 -17.83
CA GLU A 318 -1.18 -23.39 -17.78
C GLU A 318 0.04 -23.87 -16.95
N GLN A 319 1.20 -23.25 -17.13
CA GLN A 319 2.37 -23.52 -16.29
C GLN A 319 2.09 -23.17 -14.81
N ALA A 320 1.44 -22.05 -14.55
CA ALA A 320 1.05 -21.68 -13.19
C ALA A 320 0.08 -22.71 -12.58
N ARG A 321 -0.92 -23.13 -13.34
CA ARG A 321 -1.91 -24.15 -12.95
C ARG A 321 -1.27 -25.50 -12.59
N GLU A 322 -0.27 -25.94 -13.36
CA GLU A 322 0.45 -27.18 -13.09
C GLU A 322 1.28 -27.12 -11.81
N LEU A 323 1.80 -25.94 -11.46
CA LEU A 323 2.63 -25.74 -10.28
C LEU A 323 1.78 -25.57 -9.00
N ALA A 324 0.87 -24.63 -9.00
CA ALA A 324 -0.02 -24.34 -7.89
C ALA A 324 -1.25 -23.56 -8.41
N PRO A 325 -2.40 -24.22 -8.65
CA PRO A 325 -3.57 -23.55 -9.18
C PRO A 325 -4.16 -22.59 -8.15
N THR A 326 -4.48 -21.36 -8.59
CA THR A 326 -5.27 -20.38 -7.86
C THR A 326 -6.58 -20.13 -8.61
N VAL A 327 -7.62 -19.66 -7.91
CA VAL A 327 -8.89 -19.36 -8.56
C VAL A 327 -8.73 -18.23 -9.57
N GLU A 328 -8.01 -17.18 -9.21
CA GLU A 328 -7.72 -16.06 -10.10
C GLU A 328 -6.95 -16.49 -11.34
N GLY A 329 -5.91 -17.32 -11.18
CA GLY A 329 -5.14 -17.87 -12.29
C GLY A 329 -5.97 -18.74 -13.22
N LEU A 330 -6.86 -19.57 -12.68
CA LEU A 330 -7.80 -20.39 -13.45
C LEU A 330 -8.82 -19.54 -14.21
N LEU A 331 -9.33 -18.47 -13.61
CA LEU A 331 -10.25 -17.56 -14.31
C LEU A 331 -9.55 -16.73 -15.40
N ASP A 332 -8.31 -16.34 -15.19
CA ASP A 332 -7.49 -15.70 -16.22
C ASP A 332 -7.18 -16.69 -17.37
N LEU A 333 -6.93 -17.98 -17.05
CA LEU A 333 -6.76 -19.04 -18.05
C LEU A 333 -8.04 -19.28 -18.86
N ALA A 334 -9.19 -19.32 -18.18
CA ALA A 334 -10.47 -19.43 -18.85
C ALA A 334 -10.70 -18.25 -19.80
N LEU A 335 -10.34 -17.02 -19.39
CA LEU A 335 -10.41 -15.84 -20.26
C LEU A 335 -9.47 -15.95 -21.48
N ALA A 336 -8.24 -16.42 -21.27
CA ALA A 336 -7.29 -16.63 -22.36
C ALA A 336 -7.82 -17.63 -23.38
N ASN A 337 -8.34 -18.79 -22.93
CA ASN A 337 -8.95 -19.81 -23.77
C ASN A 337 -10.21 -19.32 -24.48
N GLN A 338 -11.04 -18.51 -23.82
CA GLN A 338 -12.19 -17.86 -24.43
C GLN A 338 -11.77 -16.95 -25.59
N LEU A 339 -10.74 -16.14 -25.43
CA LEU A 339 -10.23 -15.25 -26.49
C LEU A 339 -9.61 -16.02 -27.65
N LEU A 340 -9.09 -17.22 -27.40
CA LEU A 340 -8.57 -18.13 -28.42
C LEU A 340 -9.68 -18.94 -29.11
N GLY A 341 -10.90 -18.98 -28.57
CA GLY A 341 -11.98 -19.83 -29.02
C GLY A 341 -11.83 -21.30 -28.58
N GLU A 342 -10.97 -21.58 -27.62
CA GLU A 342 -10.72 -22.92 -27.08
C GLU A 342 -11.70 -23.26 -25.95
N LEU A 343 -12.94 -23.54 -26.34
CA LEU A 343 -14.06 -23.78 -25.42
C LEU A 343 -13.79 -24.92 -24.42
N GLY A 344 -13.10 -25.99 -24.86
CA GLY A 344 -12.74 -27.12 -23.96
C GLY A 344 -11.80 -26.71 -22.84
N GLY A 345 -10.77 -25.93 -23.16
CA GLY A 345 -9.84 -25.39 -22.18
C GLY A 345 -10.52 -24.42 -21.22
N GLU A 346 -11.40 -23.55 -21.74
CA GLU A 346 -12.19 -22.62 -20.93
C GLU A 346 -13.05 -23.37 -19.91
N LEU A 347 -13.82 -24.37 -20.34
CA LEU A 347 -14.68 -25.18 -19.48
C LEU A 347 -13.87 -25.86 -18.37
N THR A 348 -12.74 -26.50 -18.73
CA THR A 348 -11.88 -27.19 -17.78
C THR A 348 -11.35 -26.23 -16.71
N ALA A 349 -10.90 -25.05 -17.08
CA ALA A 349 -10.40 -24.04 -16.16
C ALA A 349 -11.52 -23.53 -15.23
N CYS A 350 -12.72 -23.26 -15.75
CA CYS A 350 -13.86 -22.84 -14.93
C CYS A 350 -14.32 -23.93 -13.95
N GLU A 351 -14.40 -25.20 -14.42
CA GLU A 351 -14.78 -26.33 -13.56
C GLU A 351 -13.77 -26.51 -12.42
N GLN A 352 -12.47 -26.40 -12.70
CA GLN A 352 -11.44 -26.45 -11.66
C GLN A 352 -11.55 -25.28 -10.66
N ALA A 353 -11.84 -24.08 -11.12
CA ALA A 353 -12.04 -22.91 -10.27
C ALA A 353 -13.20 -23.10 -9.29
N THR A 354 -14.34 -23.66 -9.75
CA THR A 354 -15.50 -23.94 -8.90
C THR A 354 -15.27 -25.09 -7.92
N VAL A 355 -14.37 -26.01 -8.23
CA VAL A 355 -13.95 -27.08 -7.31
C VAL A 355 -13.01 -26.54 -6.25
N LEU A 356 -12.10 -25.64 -6.62
CA LEU A 356 -11.11 -25.05 -5.71
C LEU A 356 -11.76 -24.14 -4.67
N GLU A 357 -12.68 -23.28 -5.10
CA GLU A 357 -13.48 -22.40 -4.24
C GLU A 357 -14.98 -22.48 -4.58
N PRO A 358 -15.72 -23.40 -3.97
CA PRO A 358 -17.14 -23.62 -4.29
C PRO A 358 -18.07 -22.46 -3.90
N GLU A 359 -17.60 -21.51 -3.08
CA GLU A 359 -18.36 -20.34 -2.63
C GLU A 359 -17.96 -19.05 -3.35
N PHE A 360 -17.09 -19.14 -4.35
CA PHE A 360 -16.67 -17.99 -5.15
C PHE A 360 -17.62 -17.80 -6.35
N GLY A 361 -18.57 -16.87 -6.23
CA GLY A 361 -19.63 -16.58 -7.23
C GLY A 361 -19.11 -16.33 -8.64
N PRO A 362 -18.04 -15.53 -8.85
CA PRO A 362 -17.49 -15.25 -10.17
C PRO A 362 -17.03 -16.49 -10.94
N ALA A 363 -16.57 -17.56 -10.25
CA ALA A 363 -16.20 -18.80 -10.92
C ALA A 363 -17.43 -19.51 -11.51
N TRP A 364 -18.52 -19.58 -10.75
CA TRP A 364 -19.79 -20.15 -11.21
C TRP A 364 -20.42 -19.33 -12.35
N SER A 365 -20.35 -17.99 -12.25
CA SER A 365 -20.83 -17.10 -13.31
C SER A 365 -20.09 -17.37 -14.64
N ARG A 366 -18.74 -17.43 -14.57
CA ARG A 366 -17.95 -17.72 -15.77
C ARG A 366 -18.20 -19.13 -16.31
N LEU A 367 -18.37 -20.12 -15.44
CA LEU A 367 -18.74 -21.49 -15.84
C LEU A 367 -20.11 -21.52 -16.57
N ALA A 368 -21.10 -20.79 -16.03
CA ALA A 368 -22.43 -20.71 -16.66
C ALA A 368 -22.35 -20.14 -18.09
N HIS A 369 -21.58 -19.07 -18.28
CA HIS A 369 -21.37 -18.50 -19.63
C HIS A 369 -20.64 -19.46 -20.58
N ALA A 370 -19.63 -20.18 -20.11
CA ALA A 370 -18.89 -21.16 -20.92
C ALA A 370 -19.78 -22.35 -21.30
N LEU A 371 -20.57 -22.87 -20.35
CA LEU A 371 -21.56 -23.95 -20.58
C LEU A 371 -22.66 -23.53 -21.57
N ALA A 372 -23.14 -22.29 -21.46
CA ALA A 372 -24.13 -21.74 -22.38
C ALA A 372 -23.61 -21.68 -23.83
N ARG A 373 -22.33 -21.33 -24.02
CA ARG A 373 -21.66 -21.33 -25.33
C ARG A 373 -21.43 -22.75 -25.88
N SER A 374 -21.26 -23.73 -25.01
CA SER A 374 -21.10 -25.15 -25.38
C SER A 374 -22.43 -25.86 -25.63
N ASP A 375 -23.54 -25.14 -25.57
CA ASP A 375 -24.91 -25.67 -25.68
C ASP A 375 -25.31 -26.69 -24.59
N ARG A 376 -24.55 -26.72 -23.47
CA ARG A 376 -24.89 -27.53 -22.29
C ARG A 376 -25.90 -26.79 -21.41
N VAL A 377 -27.12 -26.61 -21.96
CA VAL A 377 -28.15 -25.73 -21.38
C VAL A 377 -28.48 -26.08 -19.93
N SER A 378 -28.70 -27.37 -19.61
CA SER A 378 -29.05 -27.82 -18.25
C SER A 378 -27.96 -27.51 -17.24
N ASP A 379 -26.71 -27.75 -17.62
CA ASP A 379 -25.57 -27.50 -16.74
C ASP A 379 -25.33 -26.00 -16.56
N ALA A 380 -25.54 -25.20 -17.60
CA ALA A 380 -25.46 -23.76 -17.57
C ALA A 380 -26.50 -23.13 -16.62
N ILE A 381 -27.73 -23.66 -16.62
CA ILE A 381 -28.79 -23.24 -15.68
C ILE A 381 -28.36 -23.53 -14.25
N ALA A 382 -27.89 -24.74 -13.96
CA ALA A 382 -27.46 -25.11 -12.62
C ALA A 382 -26.27 -24.23 -12.10
N ALA A 383 -25.31 -23.95 -12.98
CA ALA A 383 -24.20 -23.06 -12.66
C ALA A 383 -24.65 -21.61 -12.42
N ALA A 384 -25.58 -21.08 -13.26
CA ALA A 384 -26.13 -19.74 -13.11
C ALA A 384 -26.96 -19.59 -11.83
N GLU A 385 -27.79 -20.57 -11.48
CA GLU A 385 -28.54 -20.61 -10.22
C GLU A 385 -27.59 -20.60 -9.02
N ARG A 386 -26.50 -21.38 -9.08
CA ARG A 386 -25.50 -21.41 -8.02
C ARG A 386 -24.79 -20.07 -7.87
N ALA A 387 -24.39 -19.43 -8.97
CA ALA A 387 -23.76 -18.12 -8.95
C ALA A 387 -24.70 -17.05 -8.39
N LEU A 388 -25.97 -17.01 -8.80
CA LEU A 388 -26.98 -16.07 -8.27
C LEU A 388 -27.31 -16.32 -6.80
N ALA A 389 -27.23 -17.58 -6.33
CA ALA A 389 -27.38 -17.87 -4.92
C ALA A 389 -26.22 -17.30 -4.07
N LEU A 390 -25.02 -17.21 -4.62
CA LEU A 390 -23.83 -16.64 -3.98
C LEU A 390 -23.81 -15.11 -4.11
N GLU A 391 -24.16 -14.57 -5.27
CA GLU A 391 -24.18 -13.14 -5.58
C GLU A 391 -25.57 -12.73 -6.15
N PRO A 392 -26.57 -12.50 -5.31
CA PRO A 392 -27.91 -12.11 -5.74
C PRO A 392 -27.90 -10.65 -6.22
N GLY A 393 -27.82 -10.40 -7.49
CA GLY A 393 -27.86 -9.04 -8.06
C GLY A 393 -27.04 -8.88 -9.33
N ASP A 394 -26.47 -9.94 -9.83
CA ASP A 394 -25.84 -9.96 -11.15
C ASP A 394 -26.93 -9.97 -12.23
N LEU A 395 -27.14 -8.80 -12.84
CA LEU A 395 -28.18 -8.62 -13.87
C LEU A 395 -27.85 -9.39 -15.15
N GLU A 396 -26.57 -9.43 -15.54
CA GLU A 396 -26.15 -10.14 -16.76
C GLU A 396 -26.40 -11.64 -16.64
N LEU A 397 -26.10 -12.18 -15.46
CA LEU A 397 -26.33 -13.59 -15.16
C LEU A 397 -27.84 -13.93 -15.06
N THR A 398 -28.64 -12.99 -14.50
CA THR A 398 -30.12 -13.15 -14.48
C THR A 398 -30.70 -13.20 -15.88
N GLU A 399 -30.29 -12.30 -16.76
CA GLU A 399 -30.70 -12.32 -18.17
C GLU A 399 -30.24 -13.58 -18.91
N LEU A 400 -29.01 -14.06 -18.59
CA LEU A 400 -28.53 -15.32 -19.14
C LEU A 400 -29.42 -16.48 -18.71
N LEU A 401 -29.75 -16.57 -17.42
CA LEU A 401 -30.61 -17.61 -16.86
C LEU A 401 -32.00 -17.60 -17.49
N GLU A 402 -32.64 -16.44 -17.69
CA GLU A 402 -33.93 -16.32 -18.36
C GLU A 402 -33.85 -16.87 -19.79
N LYS A 403 -32.84 -16.47 -20.56
CA LYS A 403 -32.62 -16.96 -21.93
C LYS A 403 -32.38 -18.47 -21.99
N LEU A 404 -31.68 -19.03 -21.00
CA LEU A 404 -31.43 -20.46 -20.93
C LEU A 404 -32.70 -21.25 -20.58
N LEU A 405 -33.53 -20.73 -19.68
CA LEU A 405 -34.83 -21.34 -19.31
C LEU A 405 -35.80 -21.34 -20.51
N GLU A 406 -35.82 -20.32 -21.35
CA GLU A 406 -36.60 -20.29 -22.59
C GLU A 406 -36.15 -21.35 -23.61
N ARG A 407 -34.83 -21.64 -23.65
CA ARG A 407 -34.23 -22.66 -24.56
C ARG A 407 -34.36 -24.08 -24.04
N GLN A 408 -34.64 -24.27 -22.74
CA GLN A 408 -34.77 -25.58 -22.18
C GLN A 408 -36.00 -26.29 -22.80
N PRO A 409 -35.83 -27.48 -23.41
CA PRO A 409 -36.96 -28.19 -23.96
C PRO A 409 -37.96 -28.51 -22.84
N ARG A 410 -39.19 -28.00 -22.96
CA ARG A 410 -40.26 -28.34 -22.02
C ARG A 410 -40.40 -29.86 -22.02
N ALA A 411 -40.10 -30.47 -20.88
CA ALA A 411 -40.40 -31.90 -20.69
C ALA A 411 -41.87 -32.10 -21.00
N LEU A 412 -42.18 -32.89 -22.04
CA LEU A 412 -43.54 -33.30 -22.29
C LEU A 412 -44.04 -34.03 -21.04
N PRO A 413 -45.22 -33.69 -20.50
CA PRO A 413 -45.79 -34.42 -19.40
C PRO A 413 -45.83 -35.89 -19.77
N ALA A 414 -45.30 -36.76 -18.91
CA ALA A 414 -45.36 -38.19 -19.08
C ALA A 414 -46.84 -38.59 -19.23
N ALA A 415 -47.18 -39.22 -20.40
CA ALA A 415 -48.51 -39.66 -20.73
C ALA A 415 -48.92 -40.85 -19.89
#